data_750ed892c9eeae533fab01c1da1d584c
#
_entry.id   750ed892c9eeae533fab01c1da1d584c
#
_cell.length_a   1.000
_cell.length_b   1.000
_cell.length_c   1.000
_cell.angle_alpha   90.00
_cell.angle_beta   90.00
_cell.angle_gamma   90.00
#
_symmetry.space_group_name_H-M   'P 1'
#
loop_
_entity.id
_entity.type
_entity.pdbx_description
1 polymer ?
#
loop_
_entity_poly.entity_id
_entity_poly.type
_entity_poly.pdbx_seq_one_letter_code
_entity_poly.pdbx_strand_id
1 'polypeptide(L)'
;MDKLLEVRNIKAQFVTDGNVVNAVDGVSFYLNPGEIIGVVGESGSGKSVTMMSLLQLISSPGRVAGGEVYLENGKDNLLSYPPNGEKMREVRGGKIGMIFQEPMTSLNPVLTVGYQIQETIMLHLGLDKEAARAKAVEMLKLVNIPDAESRFGYYAQQFSGGMRQRIMIAMALAAEPEILIADEATTALDVTTQAQLLEMMQDIAKKTGTSIIIVTHNLGIVAQYAERIYVMYSGHIMEHAGTKALFRRPEHPYTRGLLKAIPRLSDPKGKVLVPIDGLPPNPANRPPYCPFYPRCESSERTDAKRAFPRCG
;
A
#
# COMPACT_ATOMS: atom_id res chain seq x y z
N MET A 1 4.51 -3.91 23.03
CA MET A 1 3.42 -3.22 22.33
C MET A 1 2.75 -4.24 21.43
N ASP A 2 1.45 -4.31 21.50
CA ASP A 2 0.69 -5.24 20.68
C ASP A 2 0.68 -4.76 19.23
N LYS A 3 1.07 -5.65 18.32
CA LYS A 3 1.10 -5.37 16.88
C LYS A 3 -0.24 -5.76 16.28
N LEU A 4 -0.85 -4.88 15.50
CA LEU A 4 -2.07 -5.20 14.75
C LEU A 4 -1.76 -6.12 13.58
N LEU A 5 -0.66 -5.82 12.84
CA LEU A 5 -0.14 -6.65 11.76
C LEU A 5 1.35 -6.89 11.97
N GLU A 6 1.77 -8.13 11.86
CA GLU A 6 3.18 -8.50 11.82
C GLU A 6 3.47 -9.35 10.59
N VAL A 7 4.41 -8.88 9.79
CA VAL A 7 4.87 -9.52 8.54
C VAL A 7 6.31 -9.94 8.73
N ARG A 8 6.60 -11.23 8.51
CA ARG A 8 7.91 -11.82 8.71
C ARG A 8 8.40 -12.49 7.44
N ASN A 9 9.53 -12.03 6.91
CA ASN A 9 10.30 -12.67 5.84
C ASN A 9 9.45 -13.06 4.60
N ILE A 10 8.52 -12.20 4.18
CA ILE A 10 7.67 -12.42 3.01
C ILE A 10 8.53 -12.55 1.76
N LYS A 11 8.23 -13.58 0.96
CA LYS A 11 8.84 -13.84 -0.34
C LYS A 11 7.76 -14.07 -1.38
N ALA A 12 7.90 -13.39 -2.52
CA ALA A 12 7.02 -13.54 -3.68
C ALA A 12 7.82 -13.71 -4.95
N GLN A 13 7.43 -14.68 -5.77
CA GLN A 13 8.14 -15.08 -6.97
C GLN A 13 7.19 -15.15 -8.15
N PHE A 14 7.71 -14.83 -9.34
CA PHE A 14 7.06 -15.07 -10.62
C PHE A 14 7.91 -16.04 -11.43
N VAL A 15 7.29 -17.09 -11.98
CA VAL A 15 7.98 -18.11 -12.77
C VAL A 15 7.56 -17.94 -14.23
N THR A 16 8.47 -17.42 -15.07
CA THR A 16 8.19 -17.15 -16.49
C THR A 16 9.31 -17.77 -17.33
N ASP A 17 8.97 -18.60 -18.29
CA ASP A 17 9.89 -19.24 -19.24
C ASP A 17 11.11 -19.91 -18.57
N GLY A 18 10.87 -20.60 -17.45
CA GLY A 18 11.91 -21.27 -16.69
C GLY A 18 12.79 -20.38 -15.80
N ASN A 19 12.58 -19.06 -15.82
CA ASN A 19 13.25 -18.10 -14.95
C ASN A 19 12.39 -17.80 -13.71
N VAL A 20 13.04 -17.72 -12.56
CA VAL A 20 12.41 -17.31 -11.30
C VAL A 20 12.76 -15.85 -11.00
N VAL A 21 11.75 -14.99 -11.02
CA VAL A 21 11.89 -13.58 -10.66
C VAL A 21 11.43 -13.40 -9.22
N ASN A 22 12.35 -13.08 -8.32
CA ASN A 22 12.03 -12.80 -6.91
C ASN A 22 11.53 -11.35 -6.79
N ALA A 23 10.24 -11.10 -6.92
CA ALA A 23 9.68 -9.75 -6.82
C ALA A 23 9.78 -9.19 -5.39
N VAL A 24 9.61 -10.04 -4.38
CA VAL A 24 9.78 -9.72 -2.95
C VAL A 24 10.67 -10.80 -2.34
N ASP A 25 11.67 -10.41 -1.55
CA ASP A 25 12.62 -11.34 -0.95
C ASP A 25 12.99 -10.92 0.47
N GLY A 26 12.31 -11.54 1.45
CA GLY A 26 12.61 -11.36 2.86
C GLY A 26 12.09 -10.06 3.49
N VAL A 27 10.99 -9.53 2.99
CA VAL A 27 10.37 -8.32 3.54
C VAL A 27 9.73 -8.60 4.90
N SER A 28 10.10 -7.79 5.91
CA SER A 28 9.53 -7.85 7.25
C SER A 28 9.15 -6.45 7.72
N PHE A 29 7.94 -6.28 8.22
CA PHE A 29 7.46 -5.03 8.80
C PHE A 29 6.31 -5.29 9.77
N TYR A 30 5.88 -4.26 10.47
CA TYR A 30 4.73 -4.35 11.37
C TYR A 30 3.91 -3.04 11.34
N LEU A 31 2.67 -3.14 11.81
CA LEU A 31 1.73 -2.03 11.96
C LEU A 31 1.14 -2.10 13.36
N ASN A 32 1.12 -0.98 14.07
CA ASN A 32 0.45 -0.88 15.37
C ASN A 32 -1.02 -0.47 15.20
N PRO A 33 -1.89 -0.72 16.19
CA PRO A 33 -3.27 -0.23 16.16
C PRO A 33 -3.34 1.29 16.01
N GLY A 34 -4.17 1.77 15.08
CA GLY A 34 -4.39 3.19 14.81
C GLY A 34 -3.21 3.91 14.12
N GLU A 35 -2.12 3.21 13.80
CA GLU A 35 -0.94 3.78 13.16
C GLU A 35 -1.15 3.97 11.64
N ILE A 36 -0.56 5.02 11.10
CA ILE A 36 -0.42 5.21 9.64
C ILE A 36 1.04 5.01 9.26
N ILE A 37 1.34 3.98 8.47
CA ILE A 37 2.68 3.76 7.94
C ILE A 37 2.74 4.03 6.43
N GLY A 38 3.93 4.46 5.97
CA GLY A 38 4.25 4.61 4.56
C GLY A 38 5.16 3.49 4.05
N VAL A 39 4.86 2.94 2.88
CA VAL A 39 5.75 2.04 2.14
C VAL A 39 6.12 2.72 0.84
N VAL A 40 7.38 3.14 0.71
CA VAL A 40 7.85 3.97 -0.41
C VAL A 40 8.99 3.30 -1.18
N GLY A 41 9.20 3.72 -2.42
CA GLY A 41 10.28 3.27 -3.29
C GLY A 41 9.97 3.50 -4.75
N GLU A 42 10.95 3.29 -5.62
CA GLU A 42 10.78 3.39 -7.09
C GLU A 42 9.71 2.42 -7.62
N SER A 43 9.18 2.69 -8.81
CA SER A 43 8.32 1.73 -9.51
C SER A 43 9.05 0.40 -9.68
N GLY A 44 8.35 -0.73 -9.54
CA GLY A 44 8.97 -2.06 -9.61
C GLY A 44 9.78 -2.47 -8.36
N SER A 45 9.81 -1.67 -7.27
CA SER A 45 10.52 -2.05 -6.04
C SER A 45 9.87 -3.19 -5.24
N GLY A 46 8.68 -3.66 -5.63
CA GLY A 46 7.98 -4.77 -4.99
C GLY A 46 6.87 -4.37 -4.00
N LYS A 47 6.55 -3.08 -3.86
CA LYS A 47 5.55 -2.55 -2.90
C LYS A 47 4.18 -3.22 -3.05
N SER A 48 3.54 -3.09 -4.21
CA SER A 48 2.21 -3.66 -4.48
C SER A 48 2.21 -5.17 -4.38
N VAL A 49 3.27 -5.83 -4.87
CA VAL A 49 3.44 -7.28 -4.76
C VAL A 49 3.50 -7.71 -3.29
N THR A 50 4.18 -6.93 -2.44
CA THR A 50 4.21 -7.18 -0.98
C THR A 50 2.80 -7.12 -0.40
N MET A 51 2.03 -6.06 -0.69
CA MET A 51 0.65 -5.91 -0.16
C MET A 51 -0.28 -7.01 -0.67
N MET A 52 -0.22 -7.33 -1.97
CA MET A 52 -0.99 -8.45 -2.54
C MET A 52 -0.61 -9.81 -1.94
N SER A 53 0.67 -9.99 -1.53
CA SER A 53 1.13 -11.21 -0.87
C SER A 53 0.45 -11.44 0.48
N LEU A 54 0.23 -10.37 1.27
CA LEU A 54 -0.44 -10.45 2.57
C LEU A 54 -1.84 -11.06 2.46
N LEU A 55 -2.52 -10.71 1.37
CA LEU A 55 -3.89 -11.14 1.07
C LEU A 55 -3.94 -12.36 0.14
N GLN A 56 -2.80 -12.98 -0.20
CA GLN A 56 -2.72 -14.07 -1.17
C GLN A 56 -3.44 -13.75 -2.50
N LEU A 57 -3.30 -12.53 -3.00
CA LEU A 57 -3.91 -12.04 -4.25
C LEU A 57 -2.96 -12.09 -5.45
N ILE A 58 -1.80 -12.71 -5.31
CA ILE A 58 -0.85 -12.87 -6.43
C ILE A 58 -1.40 -13.94 -7.38
N SER A 59 -1.66 -13.51 -8.63
CA SER A 59 -2.14 -14.40 -9.67
C SER A 59 -0.99 -15.15 -10.36
N SER A 60 -1.28 -16.35 -10.89
CA SER A 60 -0.36 -17.09 -11.77
C SER A 60 0.16 -16.19 -12.91
N PRO A 61 1.46 -16.24 -13.24
CA PRO A 61 2.49 -17.20 -12.82
C PRO A 61 3.21 -16.84 -11.49
N GLY A 62 2.67 -15.88 -10.73
CA GLY A 62 3.21 -15.49 -9.44
C GLY A 62 2.72 -16.39 -8.30
N ARG A 63 3.51 -16.41 -7.22
CA ARG A 63 3.15 -17.11 -5.97
C ARG A 63 3.82 -16.48 -4.77
N VAL A 64 3.22 -16.61 -3.61
CA VAL A 64 3.89 -16.39 -2.33
C VAL A 64 4.78 -17.60 -2.06
N ALA A 65 6.09 -17.38 -1.99
CA ALA A 65 7.09 -18.44 -1.88
C ALA A 65 7.50 -18.73 -0.43
N GLY A 66 7.12 -17.87 0.53
CA GLY A 66 7.42 -18.06 1.94
C GLY A 66 7.16 -16.81 2.77
N GLY A 67 7.34 -16.96 4.07
CA GLY A 67 7.11 -15.93 5.05
C GLY A 67 5.89 -16.19 5.92
N GLU A 68 5.59 -15.26 6.80
CA GLU A 68 4.50 -15.36 7.77
C GLU A 68 3.79 -14.02 7.91
N VAL A 69 2.48 -14.05 8.10
CA VAL A 69 1.63 -12.86 8.32
C VAL A 69 0.69 -13.13 9.48
N TYR A 70 0.74 -12.30 10.51
CA TYR A 70 -0.08 -12.41 11.70
C TYR A 70 -0.91 -11.16 11.92
N LEU A 71 -2.18 -11.30 12.31
CA LEU A 71 -3.07 -10.21 12.73
C LEU A 71 -3.30 -10.27 14.23
N GLU A 72 -3.45 -9.10 14.89
CA GLU A 72 -3.85 -8.94 16.29
C GLU A 72 -3.03 -9.79 17.28
N ASN A 73 -1.71 -9.86 17.10
CA ASN A 73 -0.85 -10.82 17.84
C ASN A 73 -1.33 -12.28 17.71
N GLY A 74 -2.06 -12.59 16.64
CA GLY A 74 -2.64 -13.89 16.37
C GLY A 74 -1.59 -15.00 16.31
N LYS A 75 -2.03 -16.21 16.60
CA LYS A 75 -1.18 -17.41 16.51
C LYS A 75 -1.18 -18.00 15.09
N ASP A 76 -2.21 -17.68 14.31
CA ASP A 76 -2.42 -18.26 13.00
C ASP A 76 -1.73 -17.42 11.92
N ASN A 77 -0.85 -18.06 11.17
CA ASN A 77 -0.26 -17.44 9.98
C ASN A 77 -1.31 -17.39 8.85
N LEU A 78 -1.68 -16.20 8.38
CA LEU A 78 -2.65 -16.02 7.29
C LEU A 78 -2.27 -16.77 6.01
N LEU A 79 -0.97 -16.94 5.76
CA LEU A 79 -0.49 -17.63 4.57
C LEU A 79 -0.67 -19.15 4.65
N SER A 80 -1.01 -19.69 5.83
CA SER A 80 -1.38 -21.10 5.98
C SER A 80 -2.82 -21.40 5.57
N TYR A 81 -3.67 -20.38 5.43
CA TYR A 81 -5.04 -20.55 4.98
C TYR A 81 -5.10 -20.82 3.47
N PRO A 82 -6.02 -21.68 3.02
CA PRO A 82 -6.27 -21.82 1.58
C PRO A 82 -6.65 -20.46 0.97
N PRO A 83 -6.05 -20.05 -0.17
CA PRO A 83 -6.32 -18.73 -0.77
C PRO A 83 -7.79 -18.44 -1.04
N ASN A 84 -8.58 -19.47 -1.38
CA ASN A 84 -10.02 -19.37 -1.63
C ASN A 84 -10.87 -19.88 -0.47
N GLY A 85 -10.26 -20.12 0.70
CA GLY A 85 -10.94 -20.60 1.89
C GLY A 85 -11.75 -19.50 2.59
N GLU A 86 -12.70 -19.91 3.41
CA GLU A 86 -13.62 -19.03 4.15
C GLU A 86 -12.85 -18.04 5.04
N LYS A 87 -11.90 -18.51 5.86
CA LYS A 87 -11.06 -17.67 6.72
C LYS A 87 -10.33 -16.56 5.94
N MET A 88 -9.83 -16.87 4.73
CA MET A 88 -9.15 -15.86 3.93
C MET A 88 -10.14 -14.86 3.30
N ARG A 89 -11.38 -15.26 3.03
CA ARG A 89 -12.45 -14.35 2.60
C ARG A 89 -12.88 -13.40 3.72
N GLU A 90 -12.94 -13.88 4.96
CA GLU A 90 -13.21 -13.04 6.14
C GLU A 90 -12.12 -11.97 6.33
N VAL A 91 -10.85 -12.33 6.09
CA VAL A 91 -9.74 -11.37 6.17
C VAL A 91 -9.84 -10.32 5.07
N ARG A 92 -10.10 -10.74 3.82
CA ARG A 92 -10.22 -9.86 2.66
C ARG A 92 -11.52 -9.06 2.71
N GLY A 93 -11.41 -7.76 2.93
CA GLY A 93 -12.53 -6.84 3.04
C GLY A 93 -13.08 -6.70 4.47
N GLY A 94 -13.16 -7.79 5.24
CA GLY A 94 -13.66 -7.73 6.63
C GLY A 94 -12.61 -7.19 7.60
N LYS A 95 -11.39 -7.76 7.61
CA LYS A 95 -10.30 -7.30 8.48
C LYS A 95 -9.33 -6.35 7.77
N ILE A 96 -9.02 -6.61 6.53
CA ILE A 96 -8.12 -5.81 5.70
C ILE A 96 -8.85 -5.36 4.45
N GLY A 97 -9.15 -4.07 4.36
CA GLY A 97 -9.59 -3.41 3.14
C GLY A 97 -8.41 -3.04 2.25
N MET A 98 -8.57 -3.09 0.93
CA MET A 98 -7.52 -2.69 0.00
C MET A 98 -8.07 -1.83 -1.14
N ILE A 99 -7.40 -0.70 -1.37
CA ILE A 99 -7.65 0.17 -2.53
C ILE A 99 -6.53 -0.10 -3.53
N PHE A 100 -6.89 -0.55 -4.73
CA PHE A 100 -5.94 -0.86 -5.80
C PHE A 100 -5.58 0.39 -6.62
N GLN A 101 -4.44 0.31 -7.30
CA GLN A 101 -3.85 1.41 -8.07
C GLN A 101 -4.77 1.98 -9.15
N GLU A 102 -5.62 1.14 -9.80
CA GLU A 102 -6.46 1.56 -10.92
C GLU A 102 -7.95 1.55 -10.57
N PRO A 103 -8.58 2.75 -10.40
CA PRO A 103 -10.03 2.84 -10.12
C PRO A 103 -10.92 2.28 -11.23
N MET A 104 -10.44 2.32 -12.46
CA MET A 104 -11.22 1.92 -13.63
C MET A 104 -11.44 0.41 -13.73
N THR A 105 -10.51 -0.37 -13.17
CA THR A 105 -10.57 -1.84 -13.20
C THR A 105 -11.16 -2.42 -11.92
N SER A 106 -11.25 -1.62 -10.85
CA SER A 106 -11.70 -2.08 -9.53
C SER A 106 -13.22 -2.01 -9.35
N LEU A 107 -13.90 -1.06 -10.01
CA LEU A 107 -15.36 -0.97 -10.00
C LEU A 107 -15.96 -1.76 -11.16
N ASN A 108 -16.90 -2.65 -10.88
CA ASN A 108 -17.60 -3.41 -11.90
C ASN A 108 -18.53 -2.45 -12.71
N PRO A 109 -18.31 -2.27 -14.03
CA PRO A 109 -19.04 -1.30 -14.81
C PRO A 109 -20.52 -1.65 -15.07
N VAL A 110 -20.92 -2.91 -14.87
CA VAL A 110 -22.31 -3.36 -15.10
C VAL A 110 -23.12 -3.44 -13.80
N LEU A 111 -22.53 -3.13 -12.65
CA LEU A 111 -23.21 -3.01 -11.36
C LEU A 111 -23.25 -1.56 -10.91
N THR A 112 -24.32 -1.18 -10.21
CA THR A 112 -24.39 0.15 -9.62
C THR A 112 -23.41 0.31 -8.47
N VAL A 113 -22.90 1.51 -8.24
CA VAL A 113 -21.90 1.75 -7.19
C VAL A 113 -22.48 1.47 -5.79
N GLY A 114 -23.75 1.83 -5.57
CA GLY A 114 -24.41 1.56 -4.30
C GLY A 114 -24.57 0.05 -4.03
N TYR A 115 -24.88 -0.73 -5.06
CA TYR A 115 -24.99 -2.18 -4.93
C TYR A 115 -23.65 -2.82 -4.55
N GLN A 116 -22.53 -2.40 -5.15
CA GLN A 116 -21.20 -2.93 -4.86
C GLN A 116 -20.78 -2.66 -3.41
N ILE A 117 -21.09 -1.47 -2.88
CA ILE A 117 -20.83 -1.16 -1.47
C ILE A 117 -21.77 -1.98 -0.56
N GLN A 118 -23.06 -2.06 -0.91
CA GLN A 118 -24.07 -2.81 -0.17
C GLN A 118 -23.72 -4.30 -0.07
N GLU A 119 -23.25 -4.90 -1.17
CA GLU A 119 -22.82 -6.30 -1.21
C GLU A 119 -21.68 -6.57 -0.22
N THR A 120 -20.67 -5.69 -0.16
CA THR A 120 -19.56 -5.77 0.80
C THR A 120 -20.08 -5.72 2.25
N ILE A 121 -21.00 -4.81 2.54
CA ILE A 121 -21.62 -4.67 3.86
C ILE A 121 -22.41 -5.93 4.25
N MET A 122 -23.24 -6.44 3.36
CA MET A 122 -24.02 -7.65 3.62
C MET A 122 -23.12 -8.86 3.88
N LEU A 123 -22.04 -9.01 3.09
CA LEU A 123 -21.11 -10.12 3.18
C LEU A 123 -20.36 -10.15 4.51
N HIS A 124 -19.85 -8.98 4.96
CA HIS A 124 -18.92 -8.92 6.09
C HIS A 124 -19.59 -8.52 7.40
N LEU A 125 -20.65 -7.72 7.37
CA LEU A 125 -21.33 -7.28 8.59
C LEU A 125 -22.63 -8.07 8.86
N GLY A 126 -23.06 -8.94 7.91
CA GLY A 126 -24.27 -9.75 8.08
C GLY A 126 -25.57 -8.95 8.15
N LEU A 127 -25.56 -7.68 7.71
CA LEU A 127 -26.75 -6.82 7.71
C LEU A 127 -27.72 -7.26 6.61
N ASP A 128 -29.03 -7.07 6.88
CA ASP A 128 -30.04 -7.26 5.87
C ASP A 128 -29.95 -6.20 4.75
N LYS A 129 -30.71 -6.38 3.69
CA LYS A 129 -30.63 -5.57 2.48
C LYS A 129 -30.96 -4.08 2.75
N GLU A 130 -31.90 -3.79 3.64
CA GLU A 130 -32.35 -2.42 3.92
C GLU A 130 -31.31 -1.70 4.79
N ALA A 131 -30.83 -2.32 5.87
CA ALA A 131 -29.79 -1.79 6.72
C ALA A 131 -28.46 -1.61 5.96
N ALA A 132 -28.08 -2.58 5.12
CA ALA A 132 -26.89 -2.49 4.28
C ALA A 132 -27.00 -1.36 3.25
N ARG A 133 -28.19 -1.13 2.66
CA ARG A 133 -28.42 0.01 1.77
C ARG A 133 -28.26 1.35 2.51
N ALA A 134 -28.87 1.48 3.68
CA ALA A 134 -28.76 2.70 4.49
C ALA A 134 -27.30 3.01 4.82
N LYS A 135 -26.54 1.99 5.27
CA LYS A 135 -25.11 2.13 5.55
C LYS A 135 -24.28 2.43 4.30
N ALA A 136 -24.59 1.85 3.14
CA ALA A 136 -23.91 2.18 1.89
C ALA A 136 -24.11 3.64 1.46
N VAL A 137 -25.32 4.18 1.65
CA VAL A 137 -25.61 5.61 1.42
C VAL A 137 -24.83 6.48 2.41
N GLU A 138 -24.74 6.08 3.68
CA GLU A 138 -23.92 6.77 4.67
C GLU A 138 -22.44 6.80 4.26
N MET A 139 -21.90 5.68 3.79
CA MET A 139 -20.53 5.60 3.28
C MET A 139 -20.30 6.52 2.07
N LEU A 140 -21.25 6.60 1.14
CA LEU A 140 -21.17 7.53 0.02
C LEU A 140 -21.17 8.99 0.48
N LYS A 141 -21.97 9.34 1.50
CA LYS A 141 -21.96 10.67 2.13
C LYS A 141 -20.63 10.96 2.81
N LEU A 142 -20.09 9.98 3.54
CA LEU A 142 -18.81 10.09 4.27
C LEU A 142 -17.64 10.41 3.34
N VAL A 143 -17.65 9.86 2.12
CA VAL A 143 -16.62 10.17 1.10
C VAL A 143 -17.00 11.38 0.21
N ASN A 144 -17.96 12.19 0.64
CA ASN A 144 -18.41 13.40 -0.04
C ASN A 144 -18.89 13.17 -1.48
N ILE A 145 -19.69 12.12 -1.72
CA ILE A 145 -20.46 11.98 -2.96
C ILE A 145 -21.73 12.83 -2.83
N PRO A 146 -21.89 13.86 -3.65
CA PRO A 146 -23.10 14.68 -3.60
C PRO A 146 -24.32 13.85 -3.99
N ASP A 147 -25.49 14.16 -3.43
CA ASP A 147 -26.78 13.47 -3.71
C ASP A 147 -26.67 11.94 -3.60
N ALA A 148 -25.97 11.44 -2.57
CA ALA A 148 -25.60 10.03 -2.38
C ALA A 148 -26.79 9.08 -2.52
N GLU A 149 -27.99 9.48 -2.03
CA GLU A 149 -29.22 8.69 -2.10
C GLU A 149 -29.65 8.42 -3.54
N SER A 150 -29.73 9.46 -4.37
CA SER A 150 -30.12 9.33 -5.78
C SER A 150 -29.03 8.64 -6.60
N ARG A 151 -27.76 8.89 -6.28
CA ARG A 151 -26.60 8.33 -7.00
C ARG A 151 -26.23 6.91 -6.59
N PHE A 152 -26.89 6.36 -5.59
CA PHE A 152 -26.76 4.94 -5.23
C PHE A 152 -27.03 4.01 -6.43
N GLY A 153 -28.03 4.36 -7.26
CA GLY A 153 -28.38 3.62 -8.47
C GLY A 153 -27.54 3.91 -9.70
N TYR A 154 -26.49 4.74 -9.61
CA TYR A 154 -25.65 5.09 -10.75
C TYR A 154 -24.52 4.07 -10.97
N TYR A 155 -24.09 3.97 -12.22
CA TYR A 155 -22.96 3.11 -12.63
C TYR A 155 -21.64 3.89 -12.57
N ALA A 156 -20.52 3.17 -12.45
CA ALA A 156 -19.19 3.77 -12.31
C ALA A 156 -18.85 4.80 -13.41
N GLN A 157 -19.27 4.57 -14.65
CA GLN A 157 -19.03 5.47 -15.79
C GLN A 157 -19.75 6.82 -15.70
N GLN A 158 -20.75 6.95 -14.84
CA GLN A 158 -21.49 8.19 -14.62
C GLN A 158 -20.82 9.14 -13.61
N PHE A 159 -19.66 8.73 -13.06
CA PHE A 159 -18.88 9.49 -12.10
C PHE A 159 -17.56 9.97 -12.68
N SER A 160 -17.06 11.13 -12.22
CA SER A 160 -15.72 11.60 -12.54
C SER A 160 -14.63 10.68 -11.95
N GLY A 161 -13.38 10.77 -12.42
CA GLY A 161 -12.27 9.98 -11.89
C GLY A 161 -12.09 10.10 -10.38
N GLY A 162 -12.10 11.33 -9.86
CA GLY A 162 -12.01 11.58 -8.43
C GLY A 162 -13.19 11.05 -7.63
N MET A 163 -14.41 11.08 -8.19
CA MET A 163 -15.59 10.48 -7.54
C MET A 163 -15.51 8.96 -7.51
N ARG A 164 -15.03 8.32 -8.58
CA ARG A 164 -14.80 6.85 -8.59
C ARG A 164 -13.78 6.45 -7.53
N GLN A 165 -12.72 7.22 -7.36
CA GLN A 165 -11.74 7.01 -6.30
C GLN A 165 -12.37 7.07 -4.91
N ARG A 166 -13.20 8.08 -4.64
CA ARG A 166 -13.96 8.21 -3.39
C ARG A 166 -14.89 7.01 -3.16
N ILE A 167 -15.56 6.53 -4.21
CA ILE A 167 -16.43 5.34 -4.16
C ILE A 167 -15.63 4.09 -3.81
N MET A 168 -14.44 3.91 -4.38
CA MET A 168 -13.55 2.79 -4.02
C MET A 168 -13.11 2.84 -2.56
N ILE A 169 -12.82 4.03 -2.03
CA ILE A 169 -12.50 4.20 -0.62
C ILE A 169 -13.73 3.83 0.23
N ALA A 170 -14.91 4.30 -0.15
CA ALA A 170 -16.16 3.93 0.54
C ALA A 170 -16.36 2.41 0.55
N MET A 171 -16.13 1.74 -0.58
CA MET A 171 -16.26 0.28 -0.69
C MET A 171 -15.22 -0.45 0.18
N ALA A 172 -13.95 0.00 0.17
CA ALA A 172 -12.88 -0.61 0.97
C ALA A 172 -13.08 -0.42 2.49
N LEU A 173 -13.76 0.65 2.91
CA LEU A 173 -14.05 0.95 4.31
C LEU A 173 -15.46 0.48 4.75
N ALA A 174 -16.30 0.01 3.83
CA ALA A 174 -17.71 -0.29 4.10
C ALA A 174 -17.91 -1.40 5.14
N ALA A 175 -16.98 -2.34 5.24
CA ALA A 175 -16.97 -3.41 6.23
C ALA A 175 -16.28 -3.02 7.55
N GLU A 176 -15.88 -1.76 7.74
CA GLU A 176 -15.16 -1.26 8.92
C GLU A 176 -13.88 -2.07 9.23
N PRO A 177 -12.97 -2.23 8.25
CA PRO A 177 -11.79 -3.05 8.43
C PRO A 177 -10.84 -2.43 9.46
N GLU A 178 -10.08 -3.29 10.15
CA GLU A 178 -9.04 -2.87 11.11
C GLU A 178 -7.84 -2.23 10.40
N ILE A 179 -7.57 -2.66 9.15
CA ILE A 179 -6.46 -2.19 8.31
C ILE A 179 -6.98 -1.79 6.95
N LEU A 180 -6.56 -0.63 6.47
CA LEU A 180 -6.75 -0.18 5.10
C LEU A 180 -5.40 -0.11 4.37
N ILE A 181 -5.24 -0.86 3.30
CA ILE A 181 -4.09 -0.77 2.40
C ILE A 181 -4.48 0.17 1.24
N ALA A 182 -3.77 1.27 1.09
CA ALA A 182 -3.96 2.23 0.00
C ALA A 182 -2.77 2.12 -0.97
N ASP A 183 -2.91 1.27 -2.00
CA ASP A 183 -1.85 1.00 -2.98
C ASP A 183 -1.95 1.99 -4.14
N GLU A 184 -1.06 2.99 -4.14
CA GLU A 184 -1.00 4.10 -5.10
C GLU A 184 -2.38 4.76 -5.37
N ALA A 185 -3.22 4.77 -4.34
CA ALA A 185 -4.63 5.16 -4.42
C ALA A 185 -4.90 6.59 -4.95
N THR A 186 -3.87 7.39 -5.18
CA THR A 186 -4.01 8.81 -5.56
C THR A 186 -3.18 9.21 -6.77
N THR A 187 -2.48 8.27 -7.42
CA THR A 187 -1.47 8.56 -8.46
C THR A 187 -2.04 9.22 -9.72
N ALA A 188 -3.31 8.98 -10.04
CA ALA A 188 -3.97 9.53 -11.23
C ALA A 188 -4.71 10.85 -10.99
N LEU A 189 -4.54 11.48 -9.81
CA LEU A 189 -5.24 12.68 -9.40
C LEU A 189 -4.32 13.90 -9.38
N ASP A 190 -4.89 15.09 -9.57
CA ASP A 190 -4.17 16.33 -9.31
C ASP A 190 -3.83 16.49 -7.83
N VAL A 191 -2.80 17.29 -7.54
CA VAL A 191 -2.22 17.44 -6.18
C VAL A 191 -3.27 17.87 -5.14
N THR A 192 -4.20 18.73 -5.51
CA THR A 192 -5.24 19.24 -4.61
C THR A 192 -6.25 18.15 -4.26
N THR A 193 -6.74 17.44 -5.25
CA THR A 193 -7.67 16.30 -5.06
C THR A 193 -7.01 15.18 -4.29
N GLN A 194 -5.71 14.93 -4.53
CA GLN A 194 -4.91 13.95 -3.79
C GLN A 194 -4.83 14.28 -2.30
N ALA A 195 -4.53 15.55 -1.95
CA ALA A 195 -4.46 15.98 -0.55
C ALA A 195 -5.82 15.82 0.14
N GLN A 196 -6.90 16.31 -0.48
CA GLN A 196 -8.26 16.18 0.07
C GLN A 196 -8.67 14.73 0.33
N LEU A 197 -8.24 13.82 -0.54
CA LEU A 197 -8.58 12.41 -0.44
C LEU A 197 -7.82 11.73 0.69
N LEU A 198 -6.55 12.07 0.88
CA LEU A 198 -5.73 11.55 1.98
C LEU A 198 -6.18 12.11 3.34
N GLU A 199 -6.53 13.39 3.42
CA GLU A 199 -7.13 13.99 4.62
C GLU A 199 -8.44 13.29 4.99
N MET A 200 -9.32 13.08 4.01
CA MET A 200 -10.57 12.34 4.21
C MET A 200 -10.29 10.92 4.74
N MET A 201 -9.34 10.18 4.15
CA MET A 201 -8.98 8.84 4.61
C MET A 201 -8.44 8.87 6.05
N GLN A 202 -7.58 9.84 6.39
CA GLN A 202 -7.06 10.02 7.75
C GLN A 202 -8.17 10.32 8.76
N ASP A 203 -9.13 11.18 8.40
CA ASP A 203 -10.24 11.54 9.27
C ASP A 203 -11.18 10.34 9.50
N ILE A 204 -11.45 9.55 8.47
CA ILE A 204 -12.24 8.33 8.60
C ILE A 204 -11.50 7.33 9.49
N ALA A 205 -10.22 7.09 9.22
CA ALA A 205 -9.39 6.18 10.00
C ALA A 205 -9.35 6.54 11.50
N LYS A 206 -9.20 7.83 11.82
CA LYS A 206 -9.27 8.31 13.22
C LYS A 206 -10.63 8.05 13.87
N LYS A 207 -11.72 8.18 13.13
CA LYS A 207 -13.09 7.96 13.64
C LYS A 207 -13.40 6.49 13.85
N THR A 208 -12.91 5.63 12.98
CA THR A 208 -13.19 4.18 12.99
C THR A 208 -12.13 3.36 13.74
N GLY A 209 -10.97 3.96 14.07
CA GLY A 209 -9.84 3.24 14.64
C GLY A 209 -9.05 2.41 13.61
N THR A 210 -9.32 2.58 12.31
CA THR A 210 -8.65 1.86 11.22
C THR A 210 -7.19 2.30 11.09
N SER A 211 -6.28 1.36 11.03
CA SER A 211 -4.86 1.61 10.73
C SER A 211 -4.64 1.66 9.22
N ILE A 212 -3.69 2.48 8.74
CA ILE A 212 -3.50 2.65 7.29
C ILE A 212 -2.08 2.28 6.86
N ILE A 213 -1.96 1.56 5.75
CA ILE A 213 -0.71 1.36 5.01
C ILE A 213 -0.79 2.14 3.71
N ILE A 214 -0.06 3.25 3.61
CA ILE A 214 0.03 4.07 2.39
C ILE A 214 1.19 3.57 1.55
N VAL A 215 0.90 3.01 0.39
CA VAL A 215 1.90 2.60 -0.60
C VAL A 215 1.98 3.65 -1.69
N THR A 216 3.16 4.24 -1.89
CA THR A 216 3.35 5.29 -2.89
C THR A 216 4.82 5.43 -3.29
N HIS A 217 5.07 6.05 -4.44
CA HIS A 217 6.41 6.52 -4.81
C HIS A 217 6.62 8.00 -4.41
N ASN A 218 5.59 8.68 -3.90
CA ASN A 218 5.66 10.09 -3.51
C ASN A 218 5.98 10.24 -2.01
N LEU A 219 7.24 10.57 -1.71
CA LEU A 219 7.71 10.80 -0.34
C LEU A 219 7.05 12.00 0.34
N GLY A 220 6.57 13.00 -0.41
CA GLY A 220 5.84 14.14 0.14
C GLY A 220 4.55 13.74 0.85
N ILE A 221 3.84 12.75 0.30
CA ILE A 221 2.62 12.19 0.89
C ILE A 221 2.92 11.55 2.25
N VAL A 222 3.87 10.62 2.27
CA VAL A 222 4.19 9.91 3.51
C VAL A 222 4.81 10.83 4.56
N ALA A 223 5.50 11.90 4.14
CA ALA A 223 6.01 12.92 5.06
C ALA A 223 4.91 13.62 5.85
N GLN A 224 3.74 13.78 5.24
CA GLN A 224 2.61 14.50 5.83
C GLN A 224 1.71 13.60 6.67
N TYR A 225 1.49 12.35 6.23
CA TYR A 225 0.45 11.49 6.80
C TYR A 225 0.99 10.29 7.59
N ALA A 226 2.19 9.77 7.27
CA ALA A 226 2.72 8.58 7.93
C ALA A 226 3.53 8.91 9.18
N GLU A 227 3.39 8.09 10.21
CA GLU A 227 4.18 8.16 11.45
C GLU A 227 5.54 7.47 11.29
N ARG A 228 5.58 6.40 10.49
CA ARG A 228 6.77 5.60 10.19
C ARG A 228 6.78 5.20 8.72
N ILE A 229 7.98 5.07 8.16
CA ILE A 229 8.18 4.79 6.75
C ILE A 229 9.10 3.59 6.58
N TYR A 230 8.74 2.73 5.65
CA TYR A 230 9.54 1.63 5.12
C TYR A 230 9.95 1.97 3.69
N VAL A 231 11.24 2.01 3.43
CA VAL A 231 11.81 2.32 2.11
C VAL A 231 12.17 1.02 1.41
N MET A 232 11.49 0.72 0.31
CA MET A 232 11.67 -0.50 -0.47
C MET A 232 12.48 -0.27 -1.74
N TYR A 233 13.41 -1.17 -2.01
CA TYR A 233 14.18 -1.22 -3.26
C TYR A 233 14.40 -2.66 -3.69
N SER A 234 14.10 -2.97 -4.95
CA SER A 234 14.34 -4.29 -5.54
C SER A 234 13.89 -5.46 -4.65
N GLY A 235 12.66 -5.38 -4.08
CA GLY A 235 12.04 -6.43 -3.27
C GLY A 235 12.52 -6.56 -1.83
N HIS A 236 13.29 -5.60 -1.32
CA HIS A 236 13.78 -5.56 0.05
C HIS A 236 13.44 -4.24 0.74
N ILE A 237 13.34 -4.25 2.07
CA ILE A 237 13.33 -3.03 2.88
C ILE A 237 14.79 -2.61 3.10
N MET A 238 15.15 -1.44 2.61
CA MET A 238 16.50 -0.88 2.71
C MET A 238 16.67 -0.07 3.99
N GLU A 239 15.61 0.61 4.42
CA GLU A 239 15.61 1.44 5.62
C GLU A 239 14.19 1.56 6.16
N HIS A 240 14.04 1.67 7.49
CA HIS A 240 12.78 2.04 8.12
C HIS A 240 13.05 2.90 9.34
N ALA A 241 12.26 3.93 9.51
CA ALA A 241 12.34 4.82 10.66
C ALA A 241 11.03 5.60 10.87
N GLY A 242 10.89 6.23 12.02
CA GLY A 242 9.88 7.27 12.20
C GLY A 242 10.06 8.39 11.18
N THR A 243 8.97 8.92 10.63
CA THR A 243 8.99 9.88 9.52
C THR A 243 9.95 11.05 9.76
N LYS A 244 9.88 11.68 10.92
CA LYS A 244 10.77 12.81 11.26
C LYS A 244 12.26 12.41 11.24
N ALA A 245 12.59 11.22 11.74
CA ALA A 245 13.96 10.72 11.77
C ALA A 245 14.48 10.46 10.35
N LEU A 246 13.69 9.75 9.53
CA LEU A 246 14.04 9.41 8.15
C LEU A 246 14.29 10.65 7.28
N PHE A 247 13.48 11.70 7.42
CA PHE A 247 13.67 12.95 6.67
C PHE A 247 14.82 13.82 7.17
N ARG A 248 15.14 13.77 8.48
CA ARG A 248 16.23 14.56 9.06
C ARG A 248 17.58 13.88 8.90
N ARG A 249 17.62 12.58 9.10
CA ARG A 249 18.87 11.80 9.14
C ARG A 249 18.69 10.43 8.46
N PRO A 250 18.52 10.42 7.11
CA PRO A 250 18.45 9.17 6.36
C PRO A 250 19.80 8.46 6.45
N GLU A 251 19.78 7.18 6.75
CA GLU A 251 21.01 6.37 6.92
C GLU A 251 21.42 5.70 5.62
N HIS A 252 20.48 5.09 4.91
CA HIS A 252 20.78 4.37 3.68
C HIS A 252 21.02 5.30 2.48
N PRO A 253 22.07 5.09 1.65
CA PRO A 253 22.36 5.92 0.48
C PRO A 253 21.20 6.03 -0.53
N TYR A 254 20.42 4.96 -0.71
CA TYR A 254 19.21 5.00 -1.53
C TYR A 254 18.17 5.99 -1.01
N THR A 255 17.90 5.96 0.30
CA THR A 255 16.98 6.93 0.93
C THR A 255 17.47 8.36 0.77
N ARG A 256 18.77 8.59 0.94
CA ARG A 256 19.40 9.90 0.69
C ARG A 256 19.20 10.35 -0.75
N GLY A 257 19.37 9.45 -1.72
CA GLY A 257 19.14 9.71 -3.14
C GLY A 257 17.69 10.08 -3.44
N LEU A 258 16.74 9.30 -2.91
CA LEU A 258 15.30 9.61 -3.05
C LEU A 258 14.94 10.98 -2.49
N LEU A 259 15.46 11.33 -1.30
CA LEU A 259 15.19 12.63 -0.66
C LEU A 259 15.84 13.80 -1.37
N LYS A 260 16.98 13.59 -2.05
CA LYS A 260 17.65 14.61 -2.88
C LYS A 260 16.87 14.91 -4.17
N ALA A 261 16.15 13.94 -4.69
CA ALA A 261 15.35 14.08 -5.91
C ALA A 261 14.00 14.80 -5.67
N ILE A 262 13.63 15.11 -4.42
CA ILE A 262 12.40 15.83 -4.10
C ILE A 262 12.64 17.34 -4.18
N PRO A 263 11.85 18.10 -4.98
CA PRO A 263 11.91 19.55 -4.97
C PRO A 263 11.43 20.12 -3.63
N ARG A 264 12.15 21.09 -3.07
CA ARG A 264 11.75 21.78 -1.85
C ARG A 264 11.32 23.19 -2.18
N LEU A 265 10.33 23.72 -1.47
CA LEU A 265 9.90 25.12 -1.62
C LEU A 265 11.03 26.13 -1.34
N SER A 266 11.99 25.74 -0.49
CA SER A 266 13.18 26.53 -0.18
C SER A 266 14.30 26.44 -1.21
N ASP A 267 14.17 25.57 -2.23
CA ASP A 267 15.20 25.42 -3.24
C ASP A 267 15.25 26.69 -4.14
N PRO A 268 16.44 27.16 -4.51
CA PRO A 268 16.59 28.30 -5.41
C PRO A 268 15.96 27.99 -6.78
N LYS A 269 15.36 29.02 -7.40
CA LYS A 269 14.81 28.88 -8.76
C LYS A 269 15.90 28.40 -9.72
N GLY A 270 15.60 27.31 -10.46
CA GLY A 270 16.55 26.74 -11.42
C GLY A 270 17.46 25.65 -10.85
N LYS A 271 17.30 25.26 -9.59
CA LYS A 271 18.01 24.08 -9.05
C LYS A 271 17.69 22.85 -9.86
N VAL A 272 18.72 22.23 -10.43
CA VAL A 272 18.61 20.95 -11.13
C VAL A 272 18.42 19.85 -10.09
N LEU A 273 17.34 19.10 -10.22
CA LEU A 273 17.13 17.91 -9.40
C LEU A 273 18.06 16.81 -9.89
N VAL A 274 18.78 16.19 -8.97
CA VAL A 274 19.72 15.10 -9.30
C VAL A 274 18.98 13.78 -9.11
N PRO A 275 18.65 13.06 -10.20
CA PRO A 275 18.06 11.73 -10.09
C PRO A 275 19.09 10.74 -9.55
N ILE A 276 18.61 9.58 -9.10
CA ILE A 276 19.52 8.46 -8.77
C ILE A 276 19.97 7.83 -10.09
N ASP A 277 21.26 7.88 -10.36
CA ASP A 277 21.83 7.37 -11.62
C ASP A 277 21.69 5.84 -11.74
N GLY A 278 21.62 5.37 -12.99
CA GLY A 278 21.54 3.97 -13.34
C GLY A 278 20.15 3.36 -13.18
N LEU A 279 20.03 2.09 -13.56
CA LEU A 279 18.80 1.32 -13.48
C LEU A 279 18.81 0.37 -12.28
N PRO A 280 17.64 0.05 -11.69
CA PRO A 280 17.53 -1.02 -10.71
C PRO A 280 18.04 -2.35 -11.29
N PRO A 281 18.61 -3.24 -10.45
CA PRO A 281 19.06 -4.54 -10.91
C PRO A 281 17.89 -5.36 -11.45
N ASN A 282 18.17 -6.20 -12.44
CA ASN A 282 17.18 -7.14 -12.97
C ASN A 282 16.73 -8.09 -11.82
N PRO A 283 15.43 -8.15 -11.51
CA PRO A 283 14.93 -9.01 -10.44
C PRO A 283 15.19 -10.52 -10.65
N ALA A 284 15.44 -10.95 -11.90
CA ALA A 284 15.81 -12.34 -12.21
C ALA A 284 17.27 -12.66 -11.86
N ASN A 285 18.15 -11.64 -11.84
CA ASN A 285 19.60 -11.79 -11.60
C ASN A 285 20.06 -10.84 -10.49
N ARG A 286 19.44 -10.90 -9.33
CA ARG A 286 19.84 -10.07 -8.21
C ARG A 286 21.23 -10.45 -7.69
N PRO A 287 22.06 -9.47 -7.34
CA PRO A 287 23.30 -9.74 -6.67
C PRO A 287 23.06 -10.33 -5.26
N PRO A 288 23.96 -11.20 -4.75
CA PRO A 288 23.87 -11.76 -3.40
C PRO A 288 24.25 -10.77 -2.29
N TYR A 289 24.47 -9.52 -2.63
CA TYR A 289 24.81 -8.40 -1.76
C TYR A 289 23.76 -7.29 -1.92
N CYS A 290 23.96 -6.15 -1.25
CA CYS A 290 23.04 -5.01 -1.34
C CYS A 290 22.62 -4.71 -2.80
N PRO A 291 21.33 -4.79 -3.16
CA PRO A 291 20.88 -4.58 -4.54
C PRO A 291 21.10 -3.13 -5.02
N PHE A 292 21.26 -2.17 -4.11
CA PHE A 292 21.58 -0.79 -4.45
C PHE A 292 23.08 -0.56 -4.73
N TYR A 293 23.96 -1.50 -4.40
CA TYR A 293 25.42 -1.37 -4.56
C TYR A 293 25.87 -0.86 -5.94
N PRO A 294 25.31 -1.31 -7.08
CA PRO A 294 25.70 -0.81 -8.41
C PRO A 294 25.45 0.69 -8.60
N ARG A 295 24.49 1.26 -7.89
CA ARG A 295 24.07 2.68 -7.95
C ARG A 295 24.58 3.49 -6.75
N CYS A 296 25.31 2.86 -5.84
CA CYS A 296 25.77 3.49 -4.60
C CYS A 296 27.03 4.33 -4.86
N GLU A 297 26.94 5.65 -4.60
CA GLU A 297 28.08 6.58 -4.72
C GLU A 297 28.92 6.67 -3.42
N SER A 298 28.49 5.99 -2.36
CA SER A 298 29.20 6.07 -1.07
C SER A 298 30.63 5.55 -1.17
N SER A 299 31.56 6.21 -0.48
CA SER A 299 32.93 5.74 -0.28
C SER A 299 33.02 4.39 0.48
N GLU A 300 31.91 4.00 1.13
CA GLU A 300 31.75 2.75 1.89
C GLU A 300 31.39 1.54 0.99
N ARG A 301 31.52 1.66 -0.33
CA ARG A 301 31.25 0.58 -1.31
C ARG A 301 31.86 -0.77 -0.97
N THR A 302 33.00 -0.78 -0.30
CA THR A 302 33.69 -2.02 0.12
C THR A 302 32.92 -2.79 1.18
N ASP A 303 32.21 -2.11 2.07
CA ASP A 303 31.44 -2.75 3.14
C ASP A 303 30.04 -3.17 2.68
N ALA A 304 29.45 -2.45 1.71
CA ALA A 304 28.16 -2.80 1.10
C ALA A 304 28.16 -4.15 0.38
N LYS A 305 29.33 -4.66 -0.07
CA LYS A 305 29.45 -6.01 -0.63
C LYS A 305 29.33 -7.11 0.44
N ARG A 306 29.63 -6.80 1.69
CA ARG A 306 29.74 -7.81 2.77
C ARG A 306 28.50 -7.89 3.66
N ALA A 307 27.67 -6.87 3.68
CA ALA A 307 26.56 -6.78 4.62
C ALA A 307 25.26 -6.38 3.92
N PHE A 308 24.33 -7.30 3.82
CA PHE A 308 22.94 -7.01 3.51
C PHE A 308 22.09 -7.34 4.73
N PRO A 309 21.25 -6.45 5.24
CA PRO A 309 21.07 -5.02 4.95
C PRO A 309 21.73 -4.14 6.02
N ARG A 310 23.01 -3.88 5.95
CA ARG A 310 23.71 -3.01 6.89
C ARG A 310 24.48 -1.92 6.15
N CYS A 311 23.75 -0.91 5.64
CA CYS A 311 24.30 0.39 5.38
C CYS A 311 23.63 1.34 6.38
N GLY A 312 24.10 1.34 7.63
CA GLY A 312 23.69 2.25 8.68
C GLY A 312 24.89 3.03 9.12
#